data_be740a2632ad4fb07d0a3ce85c63ab62
#
_entry.id   be740a2632ad4fb07d0a3ce85c63ab62
#
_cell.length_a   1.000
_cell.length_b   1.000
_cell.length_c   1.000
_cell.angle_alpha   90.00
_cell.angle_beta   90.00
_cell.angle_gamma   90.00
#
_symmetry.space_group_name_H-M   'P 1'
#
loop_
_entity.id
_entity.type
_entity.pdbx_description
1 polymer ?
#
loop_
_entity_poly.entity_id
_entity_poly.type
_entity_poly.pdbx_seq_one_letter_code
_entity_poly.pdbx_strand_id
1 'polypeptide(L)'
;LRDFTVHDFGYRGDTSEEGAALSGAAHLVSFSGSDTVPALPFVEEYYGADTSKMIMASVPASEHSVITSFGRENELAAFENMLRLYPSGIVSIVSDSFDVYRVLTEFAEHLKPAILARDGKVVFRPDSGDPETIICGSIKFIDDIDMYDFEDEIHSMQSHGEYGGDDKYEKIVFCKKSNKFWKLHADVSYDRHDKQYYYICDIEITQTEHNPTNEEKGAIVLLDEMFGSTVNEKGYKQLNPKVGLIYGDGMYIERYQRTLKRLKEMGYAASNLVIGVGGILRNHSRDTMGFALKATYVEVDGQPREIEKDPITDNKKKSHKGLVALYKLIKHDEPPTFFTLDKRSWDEENGGELHTVFKDGKLTRETTFERIRERLRS
;
A
#
# COMPACT_ATOMS: atom_id res chain seq x y z
N LEU A 1 0.70 10.20 -11.78
CA LEU A 1 1.40 9.04 -11.17
C LEU A 1 0.59 8.43 -10.01
N ARG A 2 -0.05 9.24 -9.15
CA ARG A 2 -0.85 8.75 -8.00
C ARG A 2 -1.93 7.75 -8.43
N ASP A 3 -2.60 8.00 -9.54
CA ASP A 3 -3.77 7.25 -9.99
C ASP A 3 -3.48 5.76 -10.27
N PHE A 4 -2.21 5.38 -10.45
CA PHE A 4 -1.77 4.01 -10.76
C PHE A 4 -0.81 3.40 -9.74
N THR A 5 -0.68 4.00 -8.54
CA THR A 5 0.21 3.46 -7.50
C THR A 5 -0.40 2.28 -6.75
N VAL A 6 -1.72 2.13 -6.81
CA VAL A 6 -2.46 1.00 -6.24
C VAL A 6 -3.37 0.43 -7.31
N HIS A 7 -3.36 -0.90 -7.48
CA HIS A 7 -4.14 -1.65 -8.45
C HIS A 7 -5.07 -2.64 -7.75
N ASP A 8 -6.36 -2.62 -8.08
CA ASP A 8 -7.36 -3.49 -7.49
C ASP A 8 -7.46 -4.84 -8.24
N PHE A 9 -7.08 -5.93 -7.58
CA PHE A 9 -7.20 -7.32 -8.04
C PHE A 9 -8.33 -8.08 -7.33
N GLY A 10 -9.20 -7.39 -6.60
CA GLY A 10 -10.07 -7.99 -5.60
C GLY A 10 -11.32 -8.69 -6.11
N TYR A 11 -11.67 -8.62 -7.39
CA TYR A 11 -12.94 -9.15 -7.90
C TYR A 11 -13.19 -10.61 -7.50
N ARG A 12 -12.21 -11.48 -7.73
CA ARG A 12 -12.31 -12.92 -7.39
C ARG A 12 -12.43 -13.23 -5.89
N GLY A 13 -12.08 -12.28 -5.03
CA GLY A 13 -12.13 -12.41 -3.57
C GLY A 13 -13.43 -11.89 -2.94
N ASP A 14 -14.35 -11.37 -3.75
CA ASP A 14 -15.63 -10.86 -3.26
C ASP A 14 -16.69 -11.97 -3.13
N THR A 15 -17.68 -11.76 -2.27
CA THR A 15 -18.77 -12.69 -2.04
C THR A 15 -19.89 -12.57 -3.08
N SER A 16 -19.93 -11.45 -3.78
CA SER A 16 -20.91 -11.16 -4.85
C SER A 16 -20.37 -10.14 -5.82
N GLU A 17 -20.93 -10.10 -7.03
CA GLU A 17 -20.62 -9.08 -8.03
C GLU A 17 -20.99 -7.67 -7.55
N GLU A 18 -22.09 -7.52 -6.81
CA GLU A 18 -22.50 -6.25 -6.19
C GLU A 18 -21.48 -5.75 -5.17
N GLY A 19 -20.97 -6.65 -4.33
CA GLY A 19 -19.89 -6.34 -3.37
C GLY A 19 -18.62 -5.88 -4.09
N ALA A 20 -18.24 -6.59 -5.15
CA ALA A 20 -17.11 -6.23 -5.99
C ALA A 20 -17.31 -4.88 -6.67
N ALA A 21 -18.49 -4.63 -7.25
CA ALA A 21 -18.82 -3.37 -7.90
C ALA A 21 -18.71 -2.19 -6.93
N LEU A 22 -19.29 -2.31 -5.73
CA LEU A 22 -19.28 -1.27 -4.71
C LEU A 22 -17.85 -0.97 -4.19
N SER A 23 -17.10 -2.01 -3.82
CA SER A 23 -15.74 -1.86 -3.31
C SER A 23 -14.77 -1.38 -4.38
N GLY A 24 -14.91 -1.89 -5.63
CA GLY A 24 -14.16 -1.40 -6.77
C GLY A 24 -14.48 0.06 -7.11
N ALA A 25 -15.75 0.47 -7.05
CA ALA A 25 -16.15 1.87 -7.20
C ALA A 25 -15.49 2.77 -6.14
N ALA A 26 -15.44 2.33 -4.89
CA ALA A 26 -14.76 3.05 -3.81
C ALA A 26 -13.25 3.18 -4.08
N HIS A 27 -12.60 2.12 -4.58
CA HIS A 27 -11.20 2.17 -5.03
C HIS A 27 -11.00 3.19 -6.15
N LEU A 28 -11.88 3.18 -7.15
CA LEU A 28 -11.80 4.10 -8.29
C LEU A 28 -11.97 5.58 -7.91
N VAL A 29 -12.48 5.91 -6.74
CA VAL A 29 -12.50 7.29 -6.25
C VAL A 29 -11.09 7.86 -6.09
N SER A 30 -10.13 7.03 -5.69
CA SER A 30 -8.74 7.46 -5.42
C SER A 30 -7.74 7.01 -6.48
N PHE A 31 -7.95 5.84 -7.10
CA PHE A 31 -7.02 5.21 -8.03
C PHE A 31 -7.75 4.78 -9.31
N SER A 32 -7.02 4.65 -10.41
CA SER A 32 -7.59 4.21 -11.70
C SER A 32 -7.13 2.81 -12.11
N GLY A 33 -6.11 2.25 -11.47
CA GLY A 33 -5.64 0.89 -11.75
C GLY A 33 -6.58 -0.14 -11.13
N SER A 34 -7.28 -0.95 -11.95
CA SER A 34 -8.23 -1.95 -11.45
C SER A 34 -8.55 -3.02 -12.49
N ASP A 35 -8.69 -4.27 -12.03
CA ASP A 35 -9.23 -5.40 -12.77
C ASP A 35 -10.68 -5.72 -12.34
N THR A 36 -11.24 -4.98 -11.39
CA THR A 36 -12.61 -5.16 -10.89
C THR A 36 -13.60 -4.51 -11.84
N VAL A 37 -13.82 -5.17 -12.98
CA VAL A 37 -14.64 -4.69 -14.12
C VAL A 37 -16.05 -4.22 -13.71
N PRO A 38 -16.80 -4.89 -12.81
CA PRO A 38 -18.17 -4.46 -12.46
C PRO A 38 -18.24 -3.09 -11.77
N ALA A 39 -17.11 -2.54 -11.32
CA ALA A 39 -17.06 -1.20 -10.76
C ALA A 39 -17.37 -0.10 -11.79
N LEU A 40 -17.04 -0.33 -13.08
CA LEU A 40 -17.23 0.68 -14.12
C LEU A 40 -18.72 0.97 -14.41
N PRO A 41 -19.58 -0.02 -14.76
CA PRO A 41 -21.01 0.22 -14.91
C PRO A 41 -21.66 0.72 -13.61
N PHE A 42 -21.17 0.32 -12.45
CA PHE A 42 -21.68 0.80 -11.18
C PHE A 42 -21.50 2.32 -11.01
N VAL A 43 -20.30 2.86 -11.27
CA VAL A 43 -20.08 4.32 -11.15
C VAL A 43 -20.79 5.11 -12.26
N GLU A 44 -21.02 4.51 -13.44
CA GLU A 44 -21.82 5.10 -14.50
C GLU A 44 -23.27 5.23 -14.08
N GLU A 45 -23.88 4.14 -13.60
CA GLU A 45 -25.30 4.08 -13.24
C GLU A 45 -25.63 4.92 -11.98
N TYR A 46 -24.85 4.77 -10.92
CA TYR A 46 -25.20 5.37 -9.61
C TYR A 46 -24.56 6.73 -9.37
N TYR A 47 -23.50 7.08 -10.08
CA TYR A 47 -22.76 8.32 -9.87
C TYR A 47 -22.59 9.16 -11.15
N GLY A 48 -23.23 8.75 -12.26
CA GLY A 48 -23.21 9.48 -13.53
C GLY A 48 -21.79 9.70 -14.06
N ALA A 49 -20.89 8.72 -13.87
CA ALA A 49 -19.54 8.83 -14.35
C ALA A 49 -19.47 8.87 -15.87
N ASP A 50 -18.65 9.76 -16.43
CA ASP A 50 -18.43 9.88 -17.87
C ASP A 50 -17.44 8.82 -18.35
N THR A 51 -17.94 7.66 -18.75
CA THR A 51 -17.13 6.52 -19.23
C THR A 51 -16.48 6.75 -20.60
N SER A 52 -16.76 7.88 -21.28
CA SER A 52 -15.97 8.31 -22.44
C SER A 52 -14.56 8.77 -22.05
N LYS A 53 -14.34 9.05 -20.77
CA LYS A 53 -13.04 9.36 -20.16
C LYS A 53 -12.46 8.15 -19.47
N MET A 54 -11.16 8.14 -19.30
CA MET A 54 -10.48 7.07 -18.57
C MET A 54 -10.79 7.14 -17.07
N ILE A 55 -11.70 6.29 -16.58
CA ILE A 55 -12.02 6.13 -15.16
C ILE A 55 -11.20 5.00 -14.57
N MET A 56 -11.10 3.90 -15.31
CA MET A 56 -10.43 2.67 -14.92
C MET A 56 -9.50 2.22 -16.06
N ALA A 57 -8.36 1.65 -15.70
CA ALA A 57 -7.46 1.03 -16.65
C ALA A 57 -6.78 -0.20 -16.05
N SER A 58 -6.55 -1.18 -16.91
CA SER A 58 -5.74 -2.36 -16.63
C SER A 58 -4.69 -2.55 -17.73
N VAL A 59 -3.81 -3.51 -17.53
CA VAL A 59 -2.74 -3.86 -18.47
C VAL A 59 -2.73 -5.37 -18.70
N PRO A 60 -2.27 -5.85 -19.86
CA PRO A 60 -2.01 -7.27 -20.05
C PRO A 60 -1.11 -7.80 -18.94
N ALA A 61 -1.54 -8.86 -18.29
CA ALA A 61 -0.82 -9.50 -17.20
C ALA A 61 -0.86 -11.02 -17.33
N SER A 62 0.23 -11.69 -16.97
CA SER A 62 0.25 -13.15 -16.89
C SER A 62 -0.23 -13.64 -15.53
N GLU A 63 -0.81 -14.85 -15.52
CA GLU A 63 -1.09 -15.64 -14.32
C GLU A 63 -0.02 -16.72 -14.15
N HIS A 64 0.14 -17.25 -12.92
CA HIS A 64 1.08 -18.35 -12.64
C HIS A 64 0.84 -19.55 -13.54
N SER A 65 -0.42 -19.93 -13.76
CA SER A 65 -0.77 -21.05 -14.65
C SER A 65 -0.30 -20.85 -16.08
N VAL A 66 -0.25 -19.62 -16.57
CA VAL A 66 0.28 -19.30 -17.90
C VAL A 66 1.79 -19.57 -17.95
N ILE A 67 2.55 -19.05 -16.97
CA ILE A 67 4.00 -19.24 -16.90
C ILE A 67 4.34 -20.71 -16.67
N THR A 68 3.71 -21.36 -15.69
CA THR A 68 3.98 -22.75 -15.34
C THR A 68 3.58 -23.75 -16.43
N SER A 69 2.64 -23.37 -17.33
CA SER A 69 2.28 -24.22 -18.49
C SER A 69 3.42 -24.43 -19.48
N PHE A 70 4.43 -23.55 -19.49
CA PHE A 70 5.65 -23.75 -20.28
C PHE A 70 6.61 -24.75 -19.63
N GLY A 71 6.44 -25.06 -18.34
CA GLY A 71 7.36 -25.87 -17.54
C GLY A 71 8.58 -25.09 -17.04
N ARG A 72 9.18 -25.58 -15.96
CA ARG A 72 10.30 -24.89 -15.28
C ARG A 72 11.49 -24.61 -16.23
N GLU A 73 11.80 -25.56 -17.13
CA GLU A 73 12.93 -25.41 -18.04
C GLU A 73 12.69 -24.40 -19.18
N ASN A 74 11.42 -24.08 -19.45
CA ASN A 74 11.03 -23.16 -20.52
C ASN A 74 10.39 -21.85 -19.98
N GLU A 75 10.61 -21.53 -18.72
CA GLU A 75 10.03 -20.32 -18.11
C GLU A 75 10.44 -19.04 -18.87
N LEU A 76 11.69 -18.94 -19.31
CA LEU A 76 12.15 -17.81 -20.13
C LEU A 76 11.32 -17.66 -21.42
N ALA A 77 10.97 -18.76 -22.09
CA ALA A 77 10.15 -18.72 -23.31
C ALA A 77 8.74 -18.18 -23.03
N ALA A 78 8.19 -18.34 -21.81
CA ALA A 78 6.93 -17.72 -21.42
C ALA A 78 7.06 -16.19 -21.38
N PHE A 79 8.16 -15.65 -20.86
CA PHE A 79 8.43 -14.21 -20.86
C PHE A 79 8.60 -13.67 -22.28
N GLU A 80 9.37 -14.34 -23.12
CA GLU A 80 9.53 -13.99 -24.54
C GLU A 80 8.18 -13.96 -25.27
N ASN A 81 7.33 -14.95 -25.00
CA ASN A 81 5.98 -15.03 -25.57
C ASN A 81 5.09 -13.85 -25.12
N MET A 82 5.15 -13.43 -23.85
CA MET A 82 4.42 -12.24 -23.37
C MET A 82 4.88 -10.97 -24.08
N LEU A 83 6.19 -10.79 -24.26
CA LEU A 83 6.73 -9.62 -24.97
C LEU A 83 6.35 -9.64 -26.46
N ARG A 84 6.29 -10.81 -27.08
CA ARG A 84 5.86 -10.97 -28.48
C ARG A 84 4.38 -10.69 -28.68
N LEU A 85 3.52 -11.17 -27.78
CA LEU A 85 2.07 -10.98 -27.85
C LEU A 85 1.66 -9.53 -27.56
N TYR A 86 2.39 -8.85 -26.69
CA TYR A 86 2.13 -7.46 -26.29
C TYR A 86 3.35 -6.60 -26.62
N PRO A 87 3.59 -6.27 -27.88
CA PRO A 87 4.83 -5.62 -28.32
C PRO A 87 4.96 -4.15 -27.89
N SER A 88 3.85 -3.52 -27.48
CA SER A 88 3.83 -2.12 -27.02
C SER A 88 3.02 -1.97 -25.74
N GLY A 89 3.06 -0.80 -25.13
CA GLY A 89 2.35 -0.49 -23.89
C GLY A 89 2.97 -1.17 -22.67
N ILE A 90 2.22 -1.23 -21.58
CA ILE A 90 2.64 -1.86 -20.34
C ILE A 90 2.23 -3.33 -20.37
N VAL A 91 3.13 -4.22 -19.98
CA VAL A 91 2.84 -5.65 -19.75
C VAL A 91 3.38 -6.06 -18.40
N SER A 92 2.56 -6.74 -17.60
CA SER A 92 2.94 -7.26 -16.29
C SER A 92 3.15 -8.76 -16.35
N ILE A 93 4.29 -9.25 -15.87
CA ILE A 93 4.66 -10.67 -15.95
C ILE A 93 4.93 -11.18 -14.53
N VAL A 94 4.16 -12.22 -14.11
CA VAL A 94 4.39 -12.87 -12.83
C VAL A 94 5.79 -13.52 -12.84
N SER A 95 6.56 -13.27 -11.80
CA SER A 95 8.01 -13.46 -11.81
C SER A 95 8.53 -14.44 -10.75
N ASP A 96 7.65 -15.02 -9.95
CA ASP A 96 7.97 -15.91 -8.84
C ASP A 96 7.37 -17.32 -8.99
N SER A 97 7.05 -17.71 -10.22
CA SER A 97 6.53 -19.07 -10.48
C SER A 97 7.51 -20.15 -10.03
N PHE A 98 8.80 -19.89 -10.12
CA PHE A 98 9.85 -20.82 -9.68
C PHE A 98 10.96 -20.12 -8.88
N ASP A 99 11.59 -19.07 -9.44
CA ASP A 99 12.71 -18.36 -8.81
C ASP A 99 12.73 -16.90 -9.27
N VAL A 100 12.25 -16.01 -8.42
CA VAL A 100 12.15 -14.58 -8.71
C VAL A 100 13.52 -13.94 -8.95
N TYR A 101 14.55 -14.37 -8.24
CA TYR A 101 15.89 -13.79 -8.38
C TYR A 101 16.56 -14.19 -9.68
N ARG A 102 16.30 -15.42 -10.14
CA ARG A 102 16.72 -15.86 -11.46
C ARG A 102 16.04 -15.05 -12.58
N VAL A 103 14.75 -14.74 -12.41
CA VAL A 103 14.01 -13.89 -13.35
C VAL A 103 14.59 -12.48 -13.39
N LEU A 104 14.89 -11.88 -12.22
CA LEU A 104 15.40 -10.51 -12.11
C LEU A 104 16.86 -10.35 -12.51
N THR A 105 17.59 -11.46 -12.71
CA THR A 105 19.00 -11.47 -13.12
C THR A 105 19.15 -12.13 -14.49
N GLU A 106 19.17 -13.46 -14.58
CA GLU A 106 19.45 -14.19 -15.83
C GLU A 106 18.43 -13.87 -16.94
N PHE A 107 17.13 -13.94 -16.64
CA PHE A 107 16.11 -13.64 -17.65
C PHE A 107 16.06 -12.17 -18.00
N ALA A 108 16.20 -11.29 -17.00
CA ALA A 108 16.25 -9.85 -17.22
C ALA A 108 17.44 -9.47 -18.10
N GLU A 109 18.61 -10.08 -17.91
CA GLU A 109 19.78 -9.86 -18.76
C GLU A 109 19.53 -10.31 -20.21
N HIS A 110 18.98 -11.52 -20.40
CA HIS A 110 18.62 -12.05 -21.72
C HIS A 110 17.59 -11.16 -22.44
N LEU A 111 16.57 -10.72 -21.73
CA LEU A 111 15.47 -9.93 -22.28
C LEU A 111 15.78 -8.43 -22.37
N LYS A 112 16.87 -7.94 -21.76
CA LYS A 112 17.23 -6.53 -21.69
C LYS A 112 17.20 -5.80 -23.04
N PRO A 113 17.75 -6.34 -24.12
CA PRO A 113 17.69 -5.68 -25.43
C PRO A 113 16.25 -5.46 -25.92
N ALA A 114 15.39 -6.48 -25.77
CA ALA A 114 13.99 -6.43 -26.16
C ALA A 114 13.19 -5.45 -25.28
N ILE A 115 13.43 -5.45 -23.96
CA ILE A 115 12.79 -4.55 -23.00
C ILE A 115 13.15 -3.10 -23.29
N LEU A 116 14.41 -2.79 -23.54
CA LEU A 116 14.86 -1.43 -23.81
C LEU A 116 14.37 -0.91 -25.15
N ALA A 117 14.25 -1.78 -26.17
CA ALA A 117 13.82 -1.40 -27.52
C ALA A 117 12.31 -1.19 -27.65
N ARG A 118 11.48 -1.78 -26.73
CA ARG A 118 10.03 -1.73 -26.88
C ARG A 118 9.44 -0.33 -26.60
N ASP A 119 8.32 -0.04 -27.25
CA ASP A 119 7.49 1.12 -26.94
C ASP A 119 6.55 0.75 -25.78
N GLY A 120 6.99 0.96 -24.51
CA GLY A 120 6.23 0.62 -23.32
C GLY A 120 7.10 0.20 -22.15
N LYS A 121 6.50 -0.51 -21.20
CA LYS A 121 7.10 -0.92 -19.93
C LYS A 121 6.86 -2.41 -19.66
N VAL A 122 7.86 -3.10 -19.15
CA VAL A 122 7.72 -4.45 -18.56
C VAL A 122 7.69 -4.31 -17.04
N VAL A 123 6.63 -4.84 -16.42
CA VAL A 123 6.46 -4.84 -14.98
C VAL A 123 6.69 -6.25 -14.47
N PHE A 124 7.72 -6.42 -13.63
CA PHE A 124 7.98 -7.67 -12.93
C PHE A 124 7.06 -7.77 -11.72
N ARG A 125 6.41 -8.95 -11.57
CA ARG A 125 5.42 -9.18 -10.50
C ARG A 125 5.81 -10.37 -9.63
N PRO A 126 6.64 -10.19 -8.59
CA PRO A 126 6.69 -11.15 -7.49
C PRO A 126 5.36 -11.11 -6.72
N ASP A 127 4.87 -12.28 -6.30
CA ASP A 127 3.54 -12.44 -5.68
C ASP A 127 3.60 -13.35 -4.43
N SER A 128 4.79 -13.79 -4.01
CA SER A 128 5.00 -14.68 -2.87
C SER A 128 6.12 -14.21 -1.96
N GLY A 129 6.08 -14.64 -0.70
CA GLY A 129 7.05 -14.29 0.33
C GLY A 129 6.69 -13.00 1.09
N ASP A 130 7.64 -12.47 1.87
CA ASP A 130 7.46 -11.19 2.55
C ASP A 130 7.79 -10.04 1.58
N PRO A 131 6.81 -9.15 1.24
CA PRO A 131 7.02 -8.10 0.24
C PRO A 131 8.12 -7.12 0.61
N GLU A 132 8.32 -6.83 1.88
CA GLU A 132 9.37 -5.93 2.32
C GLU A 132 10.76 -6.52 1.98
N THR A 133 10.94 -7.80 2.27
CA THR A 133 12.19 -8.52 1.96
C THR A 133 12.36 -8.76 0.46
N ILE A 134 11.32 -9.18 -0.25
CA ILE A 134 11.40 -9.44 -1.69
C ILE A 134 11.69 -8.15 -2.49
N ILE A 135 11.07 -7.04 -2.11
CA ILE A 135 11.24 -5.76 -2.81
C ILE A 135 12.54 -5.08 -2.42
N CYS A 136 12.80 -4.96 -1.11
CA CYS A 136 13.88 -4.14 -0.56
C CYS A 136 15.12 -4.93 -0.14
N GLY A 137 15.04 -6.26 -0.11
CA GLY A 137 16.09 -7.11 0.44
C GLY A 137 16.25 -6.97 1.95
N SER A 138 17.37 -7.44 2.48
CA SER A 138 17.71 -7.38 3.91
C SER A 138 18.78 -6.33 4.26
N ILE A 139 19.45 -5.74 3.26
CA ILE A 139 20.53 -4.76 3.46
C ILE A 139 19.99 -3.48 4.09
N LYS A 140 20.59 -3.04 5.18
CA LYS A 140 20.30 -1.74 5.79
C LYS A 140 21.22 -0.66 5.18
N PHE A 141 20.66 0.42 4.70
CA PHE A 141 21.40 1.55 4.13
C PHE A 141 21.72 2.55 5.23
N ILE A 142 23.00 2.82 5.47
CA ILE A 142 23.50 3.72 6.52
C ILE A 142 24.48 4.73 5.94
N ASP A 143 24.62 5.87 6.57
CA ASP A 143 25.56 6.91 6.11
C ASP A 143 27.01 6.54 6.43
N ASP A 144 27.28 6.07 7.64
CA ASP A 144 28.56 5.57 8.10
C ASP A 144 28.36 4.39 9.07
N ILE A 145 29.41 3.57 9.26
CA ILE A 145 29.37 2.46 10.21
C ILE A 145 29.72 3.01 11.59
N ASP A 146 28.77 2.89 12.52
CA ASP A 146 28.97 3.12 13.94
C ASP A 146 28.80 1.80 14.70
N MET A 147 29.86 1.34 15.34
CA MET A 147 29.83 0.10 16.10
C MET A 147 29.05 0.23 17.40
N TYR A 148 28.97 1.44 17.99
CA TYR A 148 28.12 1.70 19.16
C TYR A 148 26.64 1.58 18.83
N ASP A 149 26.20 2.08 17.66
CA ASP A 149 24.81 1.91 17.21
C ASP A 149 24.44 0.44 17.07
N PHE A 150 25.39 -0.42 16.62
CA PHE A 150 25.14 -1.86 16.49
C PHE A 150 25.13 -2.55 17.86
N GLU A 151 25.99 -2.16 18.77
CA GLU A 151 26.01 -2.63 20.15
C GLU A 151 24.72 -2.25 20.89
N ASP A 152 24.26 -1.02 20.77
CA ASP A 152 23.01 -0.53 21.36
C ASP A 152 21.80 -1.29 20.79
N GLU A 153 21.82 -1.63 19.49
CA GLU A 153 20.77 -2.44 18.86
C GLU A 153 20.70 -3.84 19.50
N ILE A 154 21.86 -4.48 19.74
CA ILE A 154 21.95 -5.79 20.41
C ILE A 154 21.41 -5.71 21.84
N HIS A 155 21.79 -4.69 22.60
CA HIS A 155 21.26 -4.47 23.95
C HIS A 155 19.75 -4.25 23.95
N SER A 156 19.21 -3.54 22.95
CA SER A 156 17.77 -3.31 22.78
C SER A 156 16.99 -4.60 22.51
N MET A 157 17.54 -5.51 21.70
CA MET A 157 16.90 -6.81 21.40
C MET A 157 16.74 -7.66 22.64
N GLN A 158 17.70 -7.61 23.57
CA GLN A 158 17.64 -8.36 24.85
C GLN A 158 16.52 -7.92 25.76
N SER A 159 16.18 -6.64 25.78
CA SER A 159 15.10 -6.14 26.64
C SER A 159 13.73 -6.73 26.32
N HIS A 160 13.59 -7.45 25.21
CA HIS A 160 12.34 -8.05 24.72
C HIS A 160 12.23 -9.57 24.93
N GLY A 161 13.18 -10.22 25.64
CA GLY A 161 12.90 -11.48 26.35
C GLY A 161 13.09 -12.80 25.60
N GLU A 162 13.97 -12.92 24.62
CA GLU A 162 14.41 -14.23 24.10
C GLU A 162 15.85 -14.52 24.55
N TYR A 163 16.01 -15.54 25.42
CA TYR A 163 17.29 -15.90 26.02
C TYR A 163 17.65 -17.35 25.79
N GLY A 164 18.90 -17.60 25.50
CA GLY A 164 19.49 -18.95 25.59
C GLY A 164 20.76 -19.16 24.80
N GLY A 165 21.92 -18.96 25.41
CA GLY A 165 23.21 -19.39 24.90
C GLY A 165 24.05 -18.29 24.25
N ASP A 166 25.24 -18.65 23.76
CA ASP A 166 26.10 -17.75 23.00
C ASP A 166 25.38 -17.33 21.73
N ASP A 167 24.91 -16.10 21.68
CA ASP A 167 24.14 -15.58 20.56
C ASP A 167 25.05 -14.90 19.55
N LYS A 168 24.77 -15.16 18.29
CA LYS A 168 25.44 -14.52 17.15
C LYS A 168 24.46 -13.62 16.45
N TYR A 169 24.84 -12.36 16.31
CA TYR A 169 24.06 -11.36 15.60
C TYR A 169 24.78 -10.99 14.30
N GLU A 170 24.05 -11.01 13.21
CA GLU A 170 24.58 -10.64 11.92
C GLU A 170 23.71 -9.59 11.27
N LYS A 171 24.35 -8.61 10.62
CA LYS A 171 23.67 -7.56 9.90
C LYS A 171 24.46 -7.17 8.67
N ILE A 172 23.77 -7.05 7.54
CA ILE A 172 24.39 -6.56 6.32
C ILE A 172 23.99 -5.11 6.11
N VAL A 173 25.01 -4.28 5.88
CA VAL A 173 24.82 -2.85 5.68
C VAL A 173 25.49 -2.38 4.40
N PHE A 174 24.86 -1.42 3.73
CA PHE A 174 25.51 -0.61 2.70
C PHE A 174 25.90 0.72 3.34
N CYS A 175 27.20 0.96 3.44
CA CYS A 175 27.76 2.19 3.96
C CYS A 175 27.95 3.20 2.82
N LYS A 176 27.18 4.28 2.82
CA LYS A 176 27.24 5.32 1.79
C LYS A 176 28.61 6.02 1.73
N LYS A 177 29.24 6.24 2.87
CA LYS A 177 30.54 6.90 2.96
C LYS A 177 31.67 6.11 2.29
N SER A 178 31.70 4.79 2.48
CA SER A 178 32.67 3.91 1.83
C SER A 178 32.21 3.41 0.47
N ASN A 179 30.92 3.54 0.15
CA ASN A 179 30.25 2.97 -1.02
C ASN A 179 30.46 1.45 -1.16
N LYS A 180 30.41 0.74 -0.01
CA LYS A 180 30.65 -0.69 0.08
C LYS A 180 29.61 -1.37 0.95
N PHE A 181 29.46 -2.68 0.72
CA PHE A 181 28.68 -3.55 1.59
C PHE A 181 29.56 -4.17 2.65
N TRP A 182 29.02 -4.23 3.87
CA TRP A 182 29.69 -4.77 5.02
C TRP A 182 28.80 -5.75 5.75
N LYS A 183 29.39 -6.85 6.22
CA LYS A 183 28.78 -7.74 7.19
C LYS A 183 29.32 -7.38 8.56
N LEU A 184 28.43 -6.94 9.45
CA LEU A 184 28.69 -6.76 10.86
C LEU A 184 28.30 -8.06 11.56
N HIS A 185 29.18 -8.58 12.35
CA HIS A 185 28.97 -9.80 13.13
C HIS A 185 29.30 -9.50 14.58
N ALA A 186 28.44 -9.89 15.50
CA ALA A 186 28.70 -9.81 16.93
C ALA A 186 28.56 -11.18 17.58
N ASP A 187 29.59 -11.58 18.28
CA ASP A 187 29.56 -12.70 19.23
C ASP A 187 29.26 -12.11 20.62
N VAL A 188 28.16 -12.56 21.23
CA VAL A 188 27.69 -12.03 22.51
C VAL A 188 27.82 -13.11 23.57
N SER A 189 28.60 -12.80 24.61
CA SER A 189 28.78 -13.68 25.76
C SER A 189 27.89 -13.26 26.92
N TYR A 190 27.32 -14.22 27.60
CA TYR A 190 26.41 -14.00 28.71
C TYR A 190 26.97 -14.62 29.99
N ASP A 191 26.86 -13.88 31.07
CA ASP A 191 27.08 -14.42 32.41
C ASP A 191 25.76 -14.62 33.15
N ARG A 192 25.70 -15.66 33.98
CA ARG A 192 24.48 -16.07 34.64
C ARG A 192 24.36 -15.46 36.03
N HIS A 193 23.40 -14.58 36.22
CA HIS A 193 23.19 -13.95 37.51
C HIS A 193 22.45 -14.87 38.52
N ASP A 194 21.42 -15.58 38.03
CA ASP A 194 20.68 -16.60 38.79
C ASP A 194 20.03 -17.65 37.84
N LYS A 195 19.13 -18.47 38.34
CA LYS A 195 18.49 -19.54 37.55
C LYS A 195 17.64 -19.03 36.38
N GLN A 196 17.31 -17.73 36.31
CA GLN A 196 16.36 -17.15 35.37
C GLN A 196 16.89 -15.97 34.56
N TYR A 197 17.97 -15.31 34.99
CA TYR A 197 18.46 -14.09 34.36
C TYR A 197 19.90 -14.22 33.89
N TYR A 198 20.12 -13.83 32.65
CA TYR A 198 21.45 -13.67 32.03
C TYR A 198 21.67 -12.20 31.74
N TYR A 199 22.88 -11.74 31.77
CA TYR A 199 23.26 -10.42 31.33
C TYR A 199 24.47 -10.50 30.38
N ILE A 200 24.54 -9.58 29.45
CA ILE A 200 25.68 -9.49 28.53
C ILE A 200 26.91 -9.14 29.37
N CYS A 201 27.95 -9.95 29.26
CA CYS A 201 29.23 -9.68 29.86
C CYS A 201 30.26 -9.16 28.86
N ASP A 202 30.12 -9.51 27.58
CA ASP A 202 30.98 -9.08 26.51
C ASP A 202 30.29 -9.13 25.16
N ILE A 203 30.67 -8.18 24.26
CA ILE A 203 30.23 -8.16 22.85
C ILE A 203 31.45 -7.95 21.98
N GLU A 204 31.84 -8.94 21.23
CA GLU A 204 32.92 -8.83 20.25
C GLU A 204 32.34 -8.57 18.85
N ILE A 205 32.53 -7.36 18.32
CA ILE A 205 32.04 -6.95 17.01
C ILE A 205 33.14 -7.01 15.97
N THR A 206 32.89 -7.71 14.89
CA THR A 206 33.76 -7.77 13.72
C THR A 206 33.07 -7.22 12.48
N GLN A 207 33.87 -6.63 11.58
CA GLN A 207 33.41 -6.08 10.32
C GLN A 207 34.19 -6.67 9.16
N THR A 208 33.47 -7.21 8.17
CA THR A 208 34.06 -7.77 6.94
C THR A 208 33.40 -7.20 5.71
N GLU A 209 34.17 -6.94 4.64
CA GLU A 209 33.60 -6.57 3.36
C GLU A 209 32.74 -7.73 2.83
N HIS A 210 31.52 -7.44 2.37
CA HIS A 210 30.53 -8.42 1.97
C HIS A 210 30.16 -8.26 0.49
N ASN A 211 29.97 -9.38 -0.19
CA ASN A 211 29.37 -9.39 -1.53
C ASN A 211 27.94 -9.91 -1.41
N PRO A 212 26.92 -9.03 -1.47
CA PRO A 212 25.57 -9.42 -1.15
C PRO A 212 24.96 -10.36 -2.20
N THR A 213 24.17 -11.31 -1.72
CA THR A 213 23.39 -12.19 -2.57
C THR A 213 22.24 -11.44 -3.24
N ASN A 214 21.57 -12.06 -4.19
CA ASN A 214 20.41 -11.46 -4.86
C ASN A 214 19.24 -11.25 -3.90
N GLU A 215 19.05 -12.19 -2.97
CA GLU A 215 18.04 -12.11 -1.90
C GLU A 215 18.29 -10.91 -0.97
N GLU A 216 19.55 -10.70 -0.60
CA GLU A 216 19.96 -9.60 0.26
C GLU A 216 19.76 -8.25 -0.41
N LYS A 217 19.98 -8.16 -1.73
CA LYS A 217 19.75 -6.94 -2.52
C LYS A 217 18.27 -6.59 -2.69
N GLY A 218 17.43 -7.61 -2.93
CA GLY A 218 16.02 -7.43 -3.26
C GLY A 218 15.76 -6.92 -4.68
N ALA A 219 14.50 -7.00 -5.10
CA ALA A 219 14.10 -6.76 -6.48
C ALA A 219 14.42 -5.34 -6.99
N ILE A 220 14.29 -4.33 -6.13
CA ILE A 220 14.50 -2.93 -6.54
C ILE A 220 15.97 -2.65 -6.91
N VAL A 221 16.92 -3.22 -6.13
CA VAL A 221 18.35 -3.06 -6.39
C VAL A 221 18.75 -3.85 -7.63
N LEU A 222 18.26 -5.08 -7.78
CA LEU A 222 18.55 -5.91 -8.95
C LEU A 222 18.09 -5.25 -10.26
N LEU A 223 16.90 -4.65 -10.26
CA LEU A 223 16.40 -3.91 -11.42
C LEU A 223 17.18 -2.61 -11.69
N ASP A 224 17.66 -1.93 -10.65
CA ASP A 224 18.53 -0.76 -10.80
C ASP A 224 19.89 -1.15 -11.38
N GLU A 225 20.53 -2.20 -10.86
CA GLU A 225 21.78 -2.73 -11.40
C GLU A 225 21.64 -3.20 -12.87
N MET A 226 20.50 -3.82 -13.21
CA MET A 226 20.24 -4.35 -14.53
C MET A 226 19.93 -3.26 -15.57
N PHE A 227 19.02 -2.35 -15.25
CA PHE A 227 18.46 -1.39 -16.22
C PHE A 227 18.86 0.06 -15.97
N GLY A 228 19.42 0.36 -14.81
CA GLY A 228 19.77 1.71 -14.37
C GLY A 228 18.59 2.50 -13.83
N SER A 229 18.92 3.63 -13.25
CA SER A 229 17.96 4.59 -12.69
C SER A 229 18.39 6.03 -12.96
N THR A 230 17.47 6.96 -12.77
CA THR A 230 17.70 8.40 -12.75
C THR A 230 17.29 8.98 -11.43
N VAL A 231 17.89 10.09 -11.00
CA VAL A 231 17.48 10.77 -9.76
C VAL A 231 16.42 11.81 -10.10
N ASN A 232 15.29 11.77 -9.41
CA ASN A 232 14.20 12.73 -9.58
C ASN A 232 14.46 14.05 -8.84
N GLU A 233 13.61 15.05 -9.04
CA GLU A 233 13.71 16.38 -8.43
C GLU A 233 13.73 16.38 -6.89
N LYS A 234 13.24 15.29 -6.26
CA LYS A 234 13.24 15.11 -4.80
C LYS A 234 14.46 14.35 -4.29
N GLY A 235 15.42 14.02 -5.15
CA GLY A 235 16.65 13.31 -4.79
C GLY A 235 16.52 11.79 -4.70
N TYR A 236 15.40 11.19 -5.16
CA TYR A 236 15.19 9.73 -5.11
C TYR A 236 15.44 9.08 -6.46
N LYS A 237 16.04 7.89 -6.45
CA LYS A 237 16.23 7.06 -7.64
C LYS A 237 14.90 6.60 -8.22
N GLN A 238 14.74 6.77 -9.52
CA GLN A 238 13.65 6.26 -10.32
C GLN A 238 14.21 5.27 -11.32
N LEU A 239 13.72 4.02 -11.30
CA LEU A 239 14.13 2.99 -12.25
C LEU A 239 13.92 3.45 -13.68
N ASN A 240 14.69 2.84 -14.60
CA ASN A 240 14.51 3.05 -16.02
C ASN A 240 13.01 2.98 -16.40
N PRO A 241 12.47 3.92 -17.17
CA PRO A 241 11.04 3.97 -17.52
C PRO A 241 10.54 2.72 -18.25
N LYS A 242 11.43 1.89 -18.78
CA LYS A 242 11.11 0.64 -19.48
C LYS A 242 10.79 -0.52 -18.53
N VAL A 243 11.09 -0.40 -17.23
CA VAL A 243 10.83 -1.44 -16.24
C VAL A 243 10.05 -0.90 -15.04
N GLY A 244 9.34 -1.77 -14.36
CA GLY A 244 8.58 -1.45 -13.15
C GLY A 244 8.43 -2.68 -12.27
N LEU A 245 7.91 -2.46 -11.08
CA LEU A 245 7.69 -3.49 -10.08
C LEU A 245 6.26 -3.37 -9.55
N ILE A 246 5.59 -4.52 -9.41
CA ILE A 246 4.29 -4.60 -8.73
C ILE A 246 4.32 -5.77 -7.76
N TYR A 247 3.73 -5.61 -6.59
CA TYR A 247 3.56 -6.69 -5.62
C TYR A 247 2.11 -6.74 -5.14
N GLY A 248 1.48 -7.92 -5.18
CA GLY A 248 0.03 -8.05 -5.00
C GLY A 248 -0.44 -8.90 -3.83
N ASP A 249 0.41 -9.72 -3.21
CA ASP A 249 -0.02 -10.61 -2.15
C ASP A 249 0.12 -10.01 -0.75
N GLY A 250 -0.92 -10.14 0.06
CA GLY A 250 -0.91 -9.80 1.48
C GLY A 250 -0.57 -8.33 1.80
N MET A 251 -0.80 -7.40 0.88
CA MET A 251 -0.51 -5.97 1.07
C MET A 251 -1.63 -5.28 1.86
N TYR A 252 -1.41 -5.07 3.14
CA TYR A 252 -2.23 -4.23 4.00
C TYR A 252 -1.49 -2.93 4.35
N ILE A 253 -2.19 -1.96 4.93
CA ILE A 253 -1.70 -0.58 5.09
C ILE A 253 -0.34 -0.51 5.79
N GLU A 254 -0.19 -1.22 6.92
CA GLU A 254 1.05 -1.17 7.72
C GLU A 254 2.23 -1.79 6.97
N ARG A 255 2.00 -2.88 6.23
CA ARG A 255 3.03 -3.51 5.40
C ARG A 255 3.45 -2.60 4.25
N TYR A 256 2.48 -1.97 3.60
CA TYR A 256 2.74 -0.96 2.57
C TYR A 256 3.57 0.22 3.12
N GLN A 257 3.20 0.75 4.28
CA GLN A 257 3.93 1.84 4.92
C GLN A 257 5.38 1.46 5.24
N ARG A 258 5.61 0.24 5.78
CA ARG A 258 6.97 -0.24 6.05
C ARG A 258 7.78 -0.39 4.77
N THR A 259 7.22 -0.97 3.71
CA THR A 259 7.88 -1.10 2.41
C THR A 259 8.26 0.26 1.82
N LEU A 260 7.35 1.24 1.86
CA LEU A 260 7.65 2.60 1.39
C LEU A 260 8.72 3.29 2.25
N LYS A 261 8.71 3.08 3.57
CA LYS A 261 9.74 3.60 4.46
C LYS A 261 11.10 3.04 4.09
N ARG A 262 11.20 1.73 3.87
CA ARG A 262 12.46 1.09 3.43
C ARG A 262 12.92 1.61 2.07
N LEU A 263 12.05 1.70 1.06
CA LEU A 263 12.42 2.29 -0.23
C LEU A 263 12.99 3.70 -0.06
N LYS A 264 12.39 4.52 0.81
CA LYS A 264 12.87 5.87 1.12
C LYS A 264 14.28 5.83 1.74
N GLU A 265 14.52 4.97 2.72
CA GLU A 265 15.81 4.80 3.40
C GLU A 265 16.91 4.36 2.41
N MET A 266 16.55 3.51 1.45
CA MET A 266 17.42 3.06 0.36
C MET A 266 17.63 4.13 -0.73
N GLY A 267 16.90 5.24 -0.68
CA GLY A 267 16.98 6.32 -1.65
C GLY A 267 16.16 6.11 -2.92
N TYR A 268 15.19 5.19 -2.93
CA TYR A 268 14.30 4.94 -4.07
C TYR A 268 12.98 5.67 -3.96
N ALA A 269 12.46 6.15 -5.09
CA ALA A 269 11.15 6.76 -5.18
C ALA A 269 10.03 5.72 -5.01
N ALA A 270 8.98 6.07 -4.26
CA ALA A 270 7.79 5.24 -4.09
C ALA A 270 7.11 4.87 -5.43
N SER A 271 7.27 5.71 -6.46
CA SER A 271 6.72 5.48 -7.80
C SER A 271 7.34 4.30 -8.57
N ASN A 272 8.41 3.69 -8.06
CA ASN A 272 8.99 2.48 -8.62
C ASN A 272 8.13 1.25 -8.35
N LEU A 273 7.27 1.28 -7.34
CA LEU A 273 6.45 0.18 -6.89
C LEU A 273 4.96 0.49 -7.07
N VAL A 274 4.25 -0.42 -7.72
CA VAL A 274 2.79 -0.48 -7.73
C VAL A 274 2.35 -1.54 -6.71
N ILE A 275 1.32 -1.25 -5.95
CA ILE A 275 0.75 -2.18 -5.00
C ILE A 275 -0.51 -2.79 -5.58
N GLY A 276 -0.54 -4.12 -5.67
CA GLY A 276 -1.76 -4.88 -5.92
C GLY A 276 -2.52 -5.10 -4.61
N VAL A 277 -3.81 -4.82 -4.61
CA VAL A 277 -4.68 -5.04 -3.46
C VAL A 277 -5.82 -5.95 -3.85
N GLY A 278 -6.08 -6.95 -3.02
CA GLY A 278 -7.10 -7.96 -3.27
C GLY A 278 -8.25 -7.88 -2.27
N GLY A 279 -8.73 -9.04 -1.81
CA GLY A 279 -9.87 -9.18 -0.89
C GLY A 279 -9.75 -8.41 0.43
N ILE A 280 -8.56 -7.96 0.80
CA ILE A 280 -8.36 -7.15 2.00
C ILE A 280 -9.11 -5.81 1.94
N LEU A 281 -9.30 -5.25 0.75
CA LEU A 281 -10.12 -4.04 0.56
C LEU A 281 -11.60 -4.27 0.89
N ARG A 282 -12.04 -5.53 1.01
CA ARG A 282 -13.42 -5.94 1.26
C ARG A 282 -13.72 -6.14 2.76
N ASN A 283 -12.72 -6.06 3.59
CA ASN A 283 -12.88 -6.25 5.05
C ASN A 283 -13.42 -4.99 5.76
N HIS A 284 -14.35 -4.30 5.10
CA HIS A 284 -14.97 -3.11 5.65
C HIS A 284 -16.48 -3.30 5.78
N SER A 285 -16.99 -2.90 6.93
CA SER A 285 -18.42 -2.86 7.22
C SER A 285 -18.77 -1.48 7.76
N ARG A 286 -20.05 -1.23 7.95
CA ARG A 286 -20.53 -0.05 8.67
C ARG A 286 -19.78 0.14 10.00
N ASP A 287 -19.53 -0.95 10.72
CA ASP A 287 -18.95 -0.91 12.05
C ASP A 287 -17.43 -0.67 12.05
N THR A 288 -16.73 -1.02 10.96
CA THR A 288 -15.29 -0.75 10.79
C THR A 288 -14.96 0.74 10.92
N MET A 289 -15.79 1.59 10.32
CA MET A 289 -15.61 3.05 10.34
C MET A 289 -16.55 3.73 11.35
N GLY A 290 -17.39 2.97 12.05
CA GLY A 290 -18.33 3.50 13.03
C GLY A 290 -19.50 4.31 12.42
N PHE A 291 -19.82 4.11 11.14
CA PHE A 291 -20.91 4.81 10.49
C PHE A 291 -22.27 4.40 11.07
N ALA A 292 -23.10 5.39 11.40
CA ALA A 292 -24.44 5.19 11.86
C ALA A 292 -25.38 6.25 11.27
N LEU A 293 -26.61 5.83 10.95
CA LEU A 293 -27.70 6.72 10.59
C LEU A 293 -28.71 6.72 11.75
N LYS A 294 -29.04 7.91 12.24
CA LYS A 294 -30.00 8.09 13.35
C LYS A 294 -30.96 9.22 13.03
N ALA A 295 -32.25 8.98 13.26
CA ALA A 295 -33.23 10.06 13.28
C ALA A 295 -33.01 10.94 14.53
N THR A 296 -33.07 12.24 14.36
CA THR A 296 -32.90 13.21 15.46
C THR A 296 -34.15 14.06 15.67
N TYR A 297 -35.06 14.06 14.68
CA TYR A 297 -36.31 14.87 14.71
C TYR A 297 -37.40 14.13 13.95
N VAL A 298 -38.64 14.28 14.42
CA VAL A 298 -39.86 13.86 13.75
C VAL A 298 -40.99 14.83 13.98
N GLU A 299 -41.87 14.96 13.04
CA GLU A 299 -43.13 15.69 13.19
C GLU A 299 -44.29 14.73 12.96
N VAL A 300 -45.23 14.68 13.90
CA VAL A 300 -46.40 13.84 13.83
C VAL A 300 -47.65 14.73 14.05
N ASP A 301 -48.54 14.75 13.06
CA ASP A 301 -49.74 15.60 13.08
C ASP A 301 -49.43 17.08 13.36
N GLY A 302 -48.35 17.60 12.75
CA GLY A 302 -47.90 18.97 12.93
C GLY A 302 -47.26 19.27 14.30
N GLN A 303 -47.01 18.22 15.11
CA GLN A 303 -46.36 18.38 16.42
C GLN A 303 -44.91 17.92 16.35
N PRO A 304 -43.96 18.84 16.58
CA PRO A 304 -42.53 18.51 16.55
C PRO A 304 -42.11 17.68 17.76
N ARG A 305 -41.25 16.69 17.51
CA ARG A 305 -40.66 15.88 18.57
C ARG A 305 -39.18 15.70 18.30
N GLU A 306 -38.34 16.03 19.29
CA GLU A 306 -36.94 15.70 19.29
C GLU A 306 -36.75 14.19 19.57
N ILE A 307 -35.93 13.55 18.79
CA ILE A 307 -35.57 12.13 18.97
C ILE A 307 -34.11 12.05 19.41
N GLU A 308 -33.87 11.27 20.45
CA GLU A 308 -32.52 10.98 20.89
C GLU A 308 -32.39 9.55 21.40
N LYS A 309 -31.19 8.99 21.25
CA LYS A 309 -30.76 7.80 21.97
C LYS A 309 -29.77 8.22 23.06
N ASP A 310 -30.11 7.99 24.32
CA ASP A 310 -29.27 8.31 25.48
C ASP A 310 -29.28 7.16 26.50
N PRO A 311 -28.57 6.03 26.19
CA PRO A 311 -28.58 4.86 27.05
C PRO A 311 -27.71 5.10 28.29
N ILE A 312 -28.24 4.80 29.46
CA ILE A 312 -27.52 4.89 30.74
C ILE A 312 -26.27 4.02 30.75
N THR A 313 -26.28 2.92 30.00
CA THR A 313 -25.20 1.93 29.98
C THR A 313 -24.01 2.28 29.09
N ASP A 314 -24.16 3.28 28.22
CA ASP A 314 -23.08 3.65 27.29
C ASP A 314 -23.26 5.08 26.76
N ASN A 315 -22.62 6.02 27.40
CA ASN A 315 -22.66 7.44 27.02
C ASN A 315 -22.09 7.74 25.64
N LYS A 316 -21.24 6.85 25.08
CA LYS A 316 -20.70 6.98 23.73
C LYS A 316 -21.76 6.77 22.65
N LYS A 317 -22.89 6.14 23.00
CA LYS A 317 -24.02 5.91 22.09
C LYS A 317 -25.06 7.02 22.12
N LYS A 318 -24.84 8.07 22.92
CA LYS A 318 -25.70 9.25 22.89
C LYS A 318 -25.72 9.87 21.50
N SER A 319 -26.93 10.19 21.00
CA SER A 319 -27.10 10.84 19.70
C SER A 319 -27.38 12.33 19.86
N HIS A 320 -27.16 13.08 18.79
CA HIS A 320 -27.72 14.42 18.65
C HIS A 320 -29.24 14.36 18.66
N LYS A 321 -29.89 15.48 18.93
CA LYS A 321 -31.34 15.58 18.98
C LYS A 321 -31.87 16.89 18.39
N GLY A 322 -33.10 16.83 17.91
CA GLY A 322 -33.75 17.94 17.24
C GLY A 322 -33.19 18.22 15.86
N LEU A 323 -33.49 19.35 15.29
CA LEU A 323 -32.85 19.81 14.05
C LEU A 323 -31.39 20.15 14.34
N VAL A 324 -30.50 19.68 13.52
CA VAL A 324 -29.05 19.72 13.75
C VAL A 324 -28.37 20.54 12.67
N ALA A 325 -27.39 21.34 13.06
CA ALA A 325 -26.50 22.05 12.14
C ALA A 325 -25.06 21.64 12.38
N LEU A 326 -24.26 21.54 11.32
CA LEU A 326 -22.83 21.20 11.36
C LEU A 326 -22.02 22.37 10.81
N TYR A 327 -21.11 22.88 11.58
CA TYR A 327 -20.23 23.97 11.16
C TYR A 327 -18.78 23.51 11.08
N LYS A 328 -18.07 24.10 10.12
CA LYS A 328 -16.65 23.90 9.88
C LYS A 328 -15.88 25.13 10.36
N LEU A 329 -14.95 24.92 11.27
CA LEU A 329 -14.00 25.94 11.71
C LEU A 329 -12.66 25.73 11.02
N ILE A 330 -12.22 26.71 10.26
CA ILE A 330 -10.92 26.71 9.60
C ILE A 330 -9.99 27.63 10.39
N LYS A 331 -8.90 27.09 10.93
CA LYS A 331 -7.81 27.85 11.52
C LYS A 331 -6.59 27.80 10.61
N HIS A 332 -5.78 28.83 10.68
CA HIS A 332 -4.53 28.90 9.91
C HIS A 332 -3.59 27.77 10.37
N ASP A 333 -3.05 26.98 9.43
CA ASP A 333 -2.11 25.87 9.66
C ASP A 333 -2.63 24.67 10.49
N GLU A 334 -3.94 24.57 10.74
CA GLU A 334 -4.56 23.41 11.38
C GLU A 334 -5.57 22.73 10.44
N PRO A 335 -5.76 21.42 10.54
CA PRO A 335 -6.85 20.76 9.83
C PRO A 335 -8.21 21.31 10.30
N PRO A 336 -9.21 21.38 9.41
CA PRO A 336 -10.52 21.91 9.77
C PRO A 336 -11.15 21.10 10.90
N THR A 337 -11.71 21.80 11.88
CA THR A 337 -12.46 21.22 12.99
C THR A 337 -13.97 21.37 12.72
N PHE A 338 -14.72 20.29 12.95
CA PHE A 338 -16.18 20.30 12.81
C PHE A 338 -16.84 20.26 14.18
N PHE A 339 -17.93 21.00 14.32
CA PHE A 339 -18.77 20.97 15.51
C PHE A 339 -20.25 20.99 15.15
N THR A 340 -21.03 20.28 15.95
CA THR A 340 -22.47 20.10 15.75
C THR A 340 -23.24 20.91 16.77
N LEU A 341 -24.31 21.56 16.34
CA LEU A 341 -25.27 22.24 17.20
C LEU A 341 -26.63 21.54 17.10
N ASP A 342 -27.17 21.21 18.25
CA ASP A 342 -28.48 20.57 18.37
C ASP A 342 -29.61 21.62 18.49
N LYS A 343 -30.85 21.19 18.32
CA LYS A 343 -32.09 21.96 18.56
C LYS A 343 -32.15 23.29 17.80
N ARG A 344 -31.74 23.23 16.51
CA ARG A 344 -31.85 24.39 15.63
C ARG A 344 -33.30 24.59 15.15
N SER A 345 -33.58 25.76 14.62
CA SER A 345 -34.82 26.02 13.87
C SER A 345 -34.71 25.47 12.44
N TRP A 346 -35.84 25.41 11.73
CA TRP A 346 -35.84 25.05 10.31
C TRP A 346 -35.01 25.98 9.43
N ASP A 347 -34.95 27.25 9.81
CA ASP A 347 -34.09 28.23 9.10
C ASP A 347 -32.61 28.00 9.32
N GLU A 348 -32.24 27.41 10.47
CA GLU A 348 -30.85 27.13 10.86
C GLU A 348 -30.40 25.74 10.45
N GLU A 349 -31.33 24.77 10.21
CA GLU A 349 -31.01 23.40 9.82
C GLU A 349 -30.22 23.36 8.51
N ASN A 350 -30.54 24.20 7.55
CA ASN A 350 -29.81 24.34 6.32
C ASN A 350 -28.60 25.28 6.41
N GLY A 351 -28.23 25.70 7.61
CA GLY A 351 -27.01 26.45 7.89
C GLY A 351 -25.80 25.51 8.03
N GLY A 352 -24.64 25.97 7.60
CA GLY A 352 -23.39 25.20 7.71
C GLY A 352 -23.19 24.14 6.63
N GLU A 353 -22.62 23.00 7.01
CA GLU A 353 -22.16 21.95 6.08
C GLU A 353 -23.22 20.87 5.78
N LEU A 354 -24.32 20.83 6.54
CA LEU A 354 -25.41 19.89 6.31
C LEU A 354 -26.31 20.37 5.18
N HIS A 355 -26.75 19.44 4.34
CA HIS A 355 -27.66 19.72 3.22
C HIS A 355 -28.72 18.63 3.14
N THR A 356 -29.93 19.02 2.81
CA THR A 356 -30.98 18.06 2.48
C THR A 356 -30.58 17.29 1.21
N VAL A 357 -30.46 15.97 1.32
CA VAL A 357 -30.08 15.08 0.21
C VAL A 357 -31.24 14.28 -0.33
N PHE A 358 -32.27 14.08 0.47
CA PHE A 358 -33.47 13.33 0.11
C PHE A 358 -34.69 13.95 0.79
N LYS A 359 -35.77 14.20 0.04
CA LYS A 359 -37.02 14.75 0.55
C LYS A 359 -38.19 14.28 -0.29
N ASP A 360 -39.27 13.86 0.38
CA ASP A 360 -40.54 13.47 -0.25
C ASP A 360 -40.36 12.41 -1.36
N GLY A 361 -39.51 11.39 -1.14
CA GLY A 361 -39.24 10.33 -2.09
C GLY A 361 -38.28 10.70 -3.23
N LYS A 362 -37.66 11.86 -3.20
CA LYS A 362 -36.77 12.35 -4.25
C LYS A 362 -35.39 12.75 -3.71
N LEU A 363 -34.37 12.47 -4.48
CA LEU A 363 -33.05 13.05 -4.27
C LEU A 363 -33.12 14.55 -4.57
N THR A 364 -32.67 15.38 -3.61
CA THR A 364 -32.59 16.84 -3.76
C THR A 364 -31.19 17.30 -4.10
N ARG A 365 -30.22 16.43 -3.95
CA ARG A 365 -28.82 16.70 -4.24
C ARG A 365 -28.18 15.46 -4.84
N GLU A 366 -27.68 15.59 -6.06
CA GLU A 366 -26.86 14.58 -6.72
C GLU A 366 -25.39 14.97 -6.68
N THR A 367 -24.51 13.98 -6.54
CA THR A 367 -23.08 14.17 -6.57
C THR A 367 -22.49 13.21 -7.60
N THR A 368 -21.79 13.75 -8.61
CA THR A 368 -21.15 12.94 -9.62
C THR A 368 -19.84 12.34 -9.16
N PHE A 369 -19.40 11.30 -9.83
CA PHE A 369 -18.14 10.63 -9.53
C PHE A 369 -16.94 11.57 -9.66
N GLU A 370 -16.92 12.41 -10.69
CA GLU A 370 -15.89 13.42 -10.91
C GLU A 370 -15.80 14.40 -9.73
N ARG A 371 -16.94 14.87 -9.24
CA ARG A 371 -17.01 15.79 -8.11
C ARG A 371 -16.51 15.17 -6.81
N ILE A 372 -16.73 13.87 -6.61
CA ILE A 372 -16.17 13.13 -5.46
C ILE A 372 -14.65 13.08 -5.58
N ARG A 373 -14.13 12.74 -6.77
CA ARG A 373 -12.68 12.71 -7.04
C ARG A 373 -12.03 14.08 -6.84
N GLU A 374 -12.63 15.14 -7.32
CA GLU A 374 -12.13 16.51 -7.17
C GLU A 374 -11.98 16.87 -5.67
N ARG A 375 -12.96 16.55 -4.84
CA ARG A 375 -12.91 16.81 -3.40
C ARG A 375 -11.79 16.09 -2.67
N LEU A 376 -11.40 14.91 -3.13
CA LEU A 376 -10.30 14.16 -2.53
C LEU A 376 -8.92 14.65 -3.00
N ARG A 377 -8.88 15.40 -4.09
CA ARG A 377 -7.64 15.92 -4.69
C ARG A 377 -7.35 17.37 -4.27
N SER A 378 -8.36 18.07 -3.75
CA SER A 378 -8.25 19.42 -3.19
C SER A 378 -7.74 19.36 -1.74
#